data_63abbbb0ef50019d904c3a2e42f8873b
#
_entry.id   63abbbb0ef50019d904c3a2e42f8873b
#
_cell.length_a   1.000
_cell.length_b   1.000
_cell.length_c   1.000
_cell.angle_alpha   90.00
_cell.angle_beta   90.00
_cell.angle_gamma   90.00
#
_symmetry.space_group_name_H-M   'P 1'
#
loop_
_entity.id
_entity.type
_entity.pdbx_description
1 polymer ?
#
loop_
_entity_poly.entity_id
_entity_poly.type
_entity_poly.pdbx_seq_one_letter_code
_entity_poly.pdbx_strand_id
1 'polypeptide(L)'
;MAKNIQAIRGMNDCSPTESPLWQWIEGQVRQILSSYGYSEVRMPIVESTPLFARAIGEVTDVVSKEMYTFWDNDEQLTLRPEGTAGCVRAAIEHGWIYNNEQRLWYMGPMFRHERPQKGRYRQFHQAGVEVFGIATPEIDAELIILTARLWKALGIDQDVSLQLNSIGSLEARANYRSALVAFLENHQDLMSEEEKERLVKNPLRILDTKNQALQDVLDGAPKLLDYLDDESREHFAQLCGLLDAVGIQYEINPKLVRGLDYYNKTVFEWVTSALGAQGTVCGGGRYDGLVEQLGGHATSGVGFAMGLERLVLLVQEVNKSIPAKSAVDIYVVYQGEGTTLAAFQLAEKLRSELPHLSTMLHCSGGNFKKQFRRADKSGATLALVLGESEVQNNQVVVKHLLGEAEQQTIDVDNLIEHVKAQF
;
A
#
# COMPACT_ATOMS: atom_id res chain seq x y z
N MET A 1 -16.01 -5.52 37.88
CA MET A 1 -14.80 -5.64 37.03
C MET A 1 -14.90 -4.55 35.97
N ALA A 2 -13.81 -3.82 35.71
CA ALA A 2 -13.78 -2.84 34.62
C ALA A 2 -14.01 -3.57 33.28
N LYS A 3 -14.83 -2.99 32.42
CA LYS A 3 -15.09 -3.54 31.08
C LYS A 3 -13.81 -3.38 30.24
N ASN A 4 -13.35 -4.44 29.59
CA ASN A 4 -12.16 -4.35 28.72
C ASN A 4 -12.40 -3.32 27.62
N ILE A 5 -11.44 -2.43 27.44
CA ILE A 5 -11.44 -1.46 26.33
C ILE A 5 -10.98 -2.21 25.08
N GLN A 6 -11.72 -2.06 24.00
CA GLN A 6 -11.42 -2.67 22.70
C GLN A 6 -11.12 -1.58 21.66
N ALA A 7 -10.43 -1.95 20.59
CA ALA A 7 -10.21 -1.08 19.45
C ALA A 7 -11.55 -0.64 18.82
N ILE A 8 -11.52 0.50 18.15
CA ILE A 8 -12.67 1.03 17.41
C ILE A 8 -12.96 0.10 16.22
N ARG A 9 -14.24 -0.22 16.01
CA ARG A 9 -14.66 -1.08 14.90
C ARG A 9 -14.16 -0.56 13.55
N GLY A 10 -13.40 -1.38 12.86
CA GLY A 10 -12.77 -1.03 11.57
C GLY A 10 -11.42 -0.32 11.68
N MET A 11 -10.87 -0.19 12.89
CA MET A 11 -9.49 0.20 13.15
C MET A 11 -8.81 -0.97 13.86
N ASN A 12 -7.97 -1.69 13.14
CA ASN A 12 -7.43 -2.96 13.60
C ASN A 12 -5.96 -2.84 13.96
N ASP A 13 -5.55 -3.60 14.99
CA ASP A 13 -4.14 -3.78 15.32
C ASP A 13 -3.50 -4.76 14.32
N CYS A 14 -2.26 -4.53 13.94
CA CYS A 14 -1.43 -5.51 13.25
C CYS A 14 -0.64 -6.29 14.31
N SER A 15 -0.89 -7.59 14.40
CA SER A 15 -0.26 -8.43 15.43
C SER A 15 1.24 -8.68 15.14
N PRO A 16 2.04 -9.06 16.17
CA PRO A 16 3.45 -9.44 15.96
C PRO A 16 3.65 -10.62 15.00
N THR A 17 2.64 -11.46 14.80
CA THR A 17 2.68 -12.57 13.85
C THR A 17 2.36 -12.15 12.40
N GLU A 18 1.66 -11.04 12.22
CA GLU A 18 1.32 -10.47 10.91
C GLU A 18 2.35 -9.45 10.43
N SER A 19 2.95 -8.70 11.38
CA SER A 19 3.91 -7.63 11.09
C SER A 19 5.06 -8.03 10.16
N PRO A 20 5.65 -9.24 10.21
CA PRO A 20 6.74 -9.60 9.30
C PRO A 20 6.34 -9.58 7.83
N LEU A 21 5.12 -9.99 7.51
CA LEU A 21 4.61 -9.91 6.13
C LEU A 21 4.42 -8.46 5.67
N TRP A 22 3.88 -7.61 6.55
CA TRP A 22 3.73 -6.18 6.29
C TRP A 22 5.09 -5.53 6.00
N GLN A 23 6.08 -5.76 6.88
CA GLN A 23 7.44 -5.24 6.71
C GLN A 23 8.09 -5.71 5.41
N TRP A 24 7.87 -6.98 5.03
CA TRP A 24 8.38 -7.50 3.76
C TRP A 24 7.75 -6.79 2.56
N ILE A 25 6.42 -6.65 2.53
CA ILE A 25 5.71 -5.93 1.45
C ILE A 25 6.16 -4.47 1.38
N GLU A 26 6.20 -3.76 2.51
CA GLU A 26 6.69 -2.39 2.60
C GLU A 26 8.14 -2.27 2.12
N GLY A 27 8.98 -3.25 2.45
CA GLY A 27 10.35 -3.35 1.98
C GLY A 27 10.45 -3.45 0.46
N GLN A 28 9.61 -4.30 -0.18
CA GLN A 28 9.54 -4.42 -1.64
C GLN A 28 9.10 -3.09 -2.28
N VAL A 29 8.07 -2.45 -1.73
CA VAL A 29 7.60 -1.13 -2.20
C VAL A 29 8.74 -0.10 -2.15
N ARG A 30 9.43 0.04 -1.02
CA ARG A 30 10.55 0.98 -0.86
C ARG A 30 11.69 0.69 -1.85
N GLN A 31 12.06 -0.58 -2.01
CA GLN A 31 13.13 -1.00 -2.89
C GLN A 31 12.81 -0.66 -4.35
N ILE A 32 11.60 -0.98 -4.82
CA ILE A 32 11.18 -0.67 -6.19
C ILE A 32 11.17 0.85 -6.42
N LEU A 33 10.53 1.63 -5.56
CA LEU A 33 10.44 3.08 -5.70
C LEU A 33 11.82 3.73 -5.70
N SER A 34 12.73 3.29 -4.82
CA SER A 34 14.12 3.75 -4.80
C SER A 34 14.84 3.43 -6.11
N SER A 35 14.62 2.25 -6.71
CA SER A 35 15.25 1.86 -7.97
C SER A 35 14.81 2.70 -9.17
N TYR A 36 13.63 3.35 -9.09
CA TYR A 36 13.13 4.30 -10.08
C TYR A 36 13.47 5.77 -9.77
N GLY A 37 14.18 6.03 -8.66
CA GLY A 37 14.59 7.38 -8.26
C GLY A 37 13.50 8.22 -7.60
N TYR A 38 12.46 7.60 -7.04
CA TYR A 38 11.41 8.29 -6.30
C TYR A 38 11.85 8.63 -4.89
N SER A 39 11.53 9.83 -4.41
CA SER A 39 11.86 10.34 -3.08
C SER A 39 10.69 10.23 -2.11
N GLU A 40 10.95 9.76 -0.88
CA GLU A 40 9.91 9.68 0.16
C GLU A 40 9.52 11.07 0.66
N VAL A 41 8.22 11.31 0.78
CA VAL A 41 7.65 12.46 1.50
C VAL A 41 6.77 11.97 2.65
N ARG A 42 6.86 12.62 3.80
CA ARG A 42 6.06 12.30 4.99
C ARG A 42 5.21 13.49 5.34
N MET A 43 3.91 13.34 5.16
CA MET A 43 2.92 14.39 5.34
C MET A 43 2.16 14.21 6.66
N PRO A 44 1.63 15.27 7.25
CA PRO A 44 0.73 15.20 8.41
C PRO A 44 -0.45 14.26 8.16
N ILE A 45 -0.94 13.65 9.24
CA ILE A 45 -2.17 12.84 9.22
C ILE A 45 -3.41 13.74 9.30
N VAL A 46 -3.30 14.84 10.01
CA VAL A 46 -4.36 15.83 10.18
C VAL A 46 -4.09 17.01 9.25
N GLU A 47 -5.09 17.40 8.49
CA GLU A 47 -5.05 18.51 7.54
C GLU A 47 -6.31 19.37 7.71
N SER A 48 -6.27 20.59 7.18
CA SER A 48 -7.45 21.45 7.09
C SER A 48 -8.53 20.83 6.22
N THR A 49 -9.77 20.77 6.69
CA THR A 49 -10.91 20.18 5.96
C THR A 49 -11.10 20.73 4.55
N PRO A 50 -10.97 22.05 4.30
CA PRO A 50 -11.07 22.63 2.96
C PRO A 50 -10.09 22.05 1.93
N LEU A 51 -8.94 21.51 2.35
CA LEU A 51 -8.01 20.83 1.46
C LEU A 51 -8.69 19.68 0.71
N PHE A 52 -9.33 18.80 1.46
CA PHE A 52 -9.97 17.61 0.88
C PHE A 52 -11.26 17.96 0.14
N ALA A 53 -12.08 18.87 0.66
CA ALA A 53 -13.30 19.31 -0.02
C ALA A 53 -12.98 19.91 -1.39
N ARG A 54 -11.95 20.75 -1.46
CA ARG A 54 -11.49 21.37 -2.71
C ARG A 54 -10.85 20.37 -3.67
N ALA A 55 -9.96 19.47 -3.17
CA ALA A 55 -9.25 18.52 -4.01
C ALA A 55 -10.17 17.42 -4.55
N ILE A 56 -10.91 16.74 -3.66
CA ILE A 56 -11.64 15.50 -3.97
C ILE A 56 -13.00 15.79 -4.66
N GLY A 57 -13.61 16.93 -4.35
CA GLY A 57 -14.95 17.30 -4.79
C GLY A 57 -16.01 17.09 -3.69
N GLU A 58 -16.79 18.13 -3.41
CA GLU A 58 -17.77 18.18 -2.31
C GLU A 58 -18.90 17.13 -2.45
N VAL A 59 -19.21 16.73 -3.67
CA VAL A 59 -20.29 15.76 -3.97
C VAL A 59 -19.85 14.30 -3.95
N THR A 60 -18.57 14.03 -3.68
CA THR A 60 -18.06 12.66 -3.58
C THR A 60 -18.46 12.01 -2.26
N ASP A 61 -18.64 10.68 -2.24
CA ASP A 61 -18.94 9.95 -1.00
C ASP A 61 -17.87 10.16 0.07
N VAL A 62 -16.60 10.27 -0.34
CA VAL A 62 -15.48 10.52 0.57
C VAL A 62 -15.69 11.80 1.36
N VAL A 63 -15.96 12.91 0.69
CA VAL A 63 -16.13 14.22 1.35
C VAL A 63 -17.47 14.32 2.06
N SER A 64 -18.55 13.85 1.46
CA SER A 64 -19.91 14.03 1.99
C SER A 64 -20.24 13.13 3.17
N LYS A 65 -19.62 11.92 3.29
CA LYS A 65 -20.04 10.88 4.23
C LYS A 65 -18.91 10.19 5.00
N GLU A 66 -17.67 10.19 4.46
CA GLU A 66 -16.63 9.28 4.96
C GLU A 66 -15.47 9.98 5.70
N MET A 67 -15.37 11.30 5.69
CA MET A 67 -14.31 12.01 6.40
C MET A 67 -14.51 11.98 7.91
N TYR A 68 -13.40 11.80 8.65
CA TYR A 68 -13.32 12.02 10.10
C TYR A 68 -12.93 13.48 10.34
N THR A 69 -13.92 14.32 10.56
CA THR A 69 -13.77 15.77 10.73
C THR A 69 -14.10 16.18 12.16
N PHE A 70 -13.33 17.10 12.72
CA PHE A 70 -13.52 17.64 14.06
C PHE A 70 -13.10 19.12 14.11
N TRP A 71 -13.51 19.82 15.15
CA TRP A 71 -13.13 21.19 15.39
C TRP A 71 -11.98 21.26 16.39
N ASP A 72 -10.97 22.06 16.08
CA ASP A 72 -9.94 22.52 17.00
C ASP A 72 -9.96 24.04 17.05
N ASN A 73 -10.50 24.57 18.15
CA ASN A 73 -10.88 25.99 18.26
C ASN A 73 -11.80 26.41 17.10
N ASP A 74 -11.35 27.34 16.26
CA ASP A 74 -12.12 27.85 15.13
C ASP A 74 -11.76 27.17 13.79
N GLU A 75 -10.88 26.17 13.82
CA GLU A 75 -10.44 25.47 12.63
C GLU A 75 -11.12 24.10 12.49
N GLN A 76 -11.59 23.80 11.29
CA GLN A 76 -12.13 22.49 10.96
C GLN A 76 -11.04 21.61 10.37
N LEU A 77 -10.72 20.52 11.08
CA LEU A 77 -9.64 19.61 10.78
C LEU A 77 -10.20 18.24 10.38
N THR A 78 -9.44 17.51 9.55
CA THR A 78 -9.82 16.21 9.05
C THR A 78 -8.65 15.23 9.10
N LEU A 79 -8.89 14.01 9.56
CA LEU A 79 -7.96 12.89 9.35
C LEU A 79 -7.93 12.56 7.85
N ARG A 80 -6.76 12.57 7.24
CA ARG A 80 -6.58 12.41 5.79
C ARG A 80 -7.29 11.15 5.25
N PRO A 81 -8.23 11.27 4.30
CA PRO A 81 -8.90 10.14 3.68
C PRO A 81 -8.11 9.52 2.52
N GLU A 82 -7.09 10.23 2.03
CA GLU A 82 -6.18 9.84 0.95
C GLU A 82 -4.90 10.72 1.03
N GLY A 83 -3.89 10.44 0.22
CA GLY A 83 -2.59 11.10 0.33
C GLY A 83 -2.30 12.15 -0.74
N THR A 84 -2.97 12.09 -1.91
CA THR A 84 -2.66 12.97 -3.06
C THR A 84 -2.84 14.45 -2.71
N ALA A 85 -3.97 14.83 -2.12
CA ALA A 85 -4.24 16.23 -1.74
C ALA A 85 -3.18 16.78 -0.78
N GLY A 86 -2.79 16.00 0.24
CA GLY A 86 -1.73 16.38 1.17
C GLY A 86 -0.36 16.50 0.50
N CYS A 87 -0.05 15.61 -0.47
CA CYS A 87 1.19 15.68 -1.25
C CYS A 87 1.24 16.93 -2.13
N VAL A 88 0.15 17.23 -2.84
CA VAL A 88 0.04 18.46 -3.65
C VAL A 88 0.16 19.70 -2.80
N ARG A 89 -0.54 19.78 -1.64
CA ARG A 89 -0.44 20.89 -0.71
C ARG A 89 1.03 21.09 -0.26
N ALA A 90 1.70 20.02 0.15
CA ALA A 90 3.09 20.09 0.58
C ALA A 90 4.02 20.55 -0.55
N ALA A 91 3.81 20.04 -1.77
CA ALA A 91 4.61 20.41 -2.93
C ALA A 91 4.46 21.89 -3.31
N ILE A 92 3.25 22.46 -3.16
CA ILE A 92 2.96 23.89 -3.36
C ILE A 92 3.61 24.71 -2.23
N GLU A 93 3.32 24.38 -0.98
CA GLU A 93 3.75 25.14 0.21
C GLU A 93 5.27 25.27 0.30
N HIS A 94 5.99 24.20 -0.04
CA HIS A 94 7.46 24.19 0.00
C HIS A 94 8.12 24.55 -1.33
N GLY A 95 7.35 24.87 -2.37
CA GLY A 95 7.86 25.25 -3.68
C GLY A 95 8.59 24.16 -4.43
N TRP A 96 8.37 22.88 -4.10
CA TRP A 96 9.10 21.75 -4.71
C TRP A 96 8.85 21.60 -6.20
N ILE A 97 7.66 21.99 -6.65
CA ILE A 97 7.20 21.87 -8.05
C ILE A 97 7.33 23.17 -8.85
N TYR A 98 7.94 24.21 -8.27
CA TYR A 98 8.12 25.47 -8.97
C TYR A 98 9.23 25.34 -10.03
N ASN A 99 8.87 25.32 -11.30
CA ASN A 99 9.76 25.08 -12.45
C ASN A 99 10.64 23.83 -12.29
N ASN A 100 10.12 22.78 -11.66
CA ASN A 100 10.86 21.58 -11.34
C ASN A 100 9.97 20.33 -11.43
N GLU A 101 10.53 19.25 -11.96
CA GLU A 101 9.89 17.94 -11.94
C GLU A 101 10.11 17.27 -10.59
N GLN A 102 9.08 16.57 -10.10
CA GLN A 102 9.16 15.81 -8.85
C GLN A 102 8.61 14.40 -9.02
N ARG A 103 9.31 13.43 -8.46
CA ARG A 103 8.88 12.04 -8.31
C ARG A 103 8.84 11.70 -6.82
N LEU A 104 7.66 11.74 -6.25
CA LEU A 104 7.44 11.59 -4.82
C LEU A 104 6.66 10.33 -4.51
N TRP A 105 6.89 9.76 -3.33
CA TRP A 105 6.08 8.70 -2.79
C TRP A 105 5.87 8.86 -1.29
N TYR A 106 4.78 8.30 -0.79
CA TYR A 106 4.45 8.29 0.64
C TYR A 106 3.85 6.95 1.04
N MET A 107 3.92 6.63 2.32
CA MET A 107 3.28 5.45 2.90
C MET A 107 2.76 5.79 4.30
N GLY A 108 1.55 5.34 4.63
CA GLY A 108 1.01 5.54 5.96
C GLY A 108 -0.50 5.38 6.05
N PRO A 109 -1.06 5.63 7.26
CA PRO A 109 -2.48 5.45 7.51
C PRO A 109 -3.35 6.52 6.85
N MET A 110 -4.53 6.08 6.38
CA MET A 110 -5.63 6.87 5.87
C MET A 110 -6.91 6.52 6.64
N PHE A 111 -7.91 7.39 6.61
CA PHE A 111 -9.09 7.27 7.45
C PHE A 111 -10.36 7.56 6.65
N ARG A 112 -11.28 6.57 6.60
CA ARG A 112 -12.60 6.73 5.97
C ARG A 112 -13.68 6.05 6.81
N HIS A 113 -14.73 6.76 7.14
CA HIS A 113 -15.85 6.22 7.89
C HIS A 113 -16.75 5.33 6.99
N GLU A 114 -16.19 4.23 6.54
CA GLU A 114 -16.88 3.26 5.71
C GLU A 114 -17.43 2.08 6.54
N ARG A 115 -18.34 1.29 5.93
CA ARG A 115 -18.76 0.02 6.52
C ARG A 115 -17.62 -1.00 6.46
N PRO A 116 -17.08 -1.44 7.61
CA PRO A 116 -15.95 -2.35 7.62
C PRO A 116 -16.30 -3.72 7.03
N GLN A 117 -15.40 -4.24 6.18
CA GLN A 117 -15.43 -5.58 5.62
C GLN A 117 -14.00 -6.04 5.31
N LYS A 118 -13.79 -7.31 4.89
CA LYS A 118 -12.45 -7.82 4.55
C LYS A 118 -11.82 -6.94 3.47
N GLY A 119 -10.64 -6.39 3.74
CA GLY A 119 -9.91 -5.50 2.83
C GLY A 119 -10.44 -4.05 2.72
N ARG A 120 -11.40 -3.67 3.60
CA ARG A 120 -11.95 -2.31 3.66
C ARG A 120 -12.17 -1.92 5.12
N TYR A 121 -11.32 -1.03 5.62
CA TYR A 121 -11.27 -0.65 7.02
C TYR A 121 -11.46 0.86 7.17
N ARG A 122 -11.76 1.31 8.40
CA ARG A 122 -11.90 2.74 8.72
C ARG A 122 -10.57 3.44 8.91
N GLN A 123 -9.58 2.71 9.41
CA GLN A 123 -8.17 3.05 9.30
C GLN A 123 -7.53 2.00 8.42
N PHE A 124 -6.85 2.43 7.36
CA PHE A 124 -6.16 1.58 6.41
C PHE A 124 -4.88 2.27 5.95
N HIS A 125 -3.96 1.53 5.36
CA HIS A 125 -2.68 2.06 4.91
C HIS A 125 -2.62 2.13 3.39
N GLN A 126 -2.07 3.22 2.88
CA GLN A 126 -1.76 3.36 1.47
C GLN A 126 -0.26 3.58 1.27
N ALA A 127 0.26 3.02 0.19
CA ALA A 127 1.44 3.54 -0.48
C ALA A 127 0.97 4.29 -1.72
N GLY A 128 1.39 5.53 -1.87
CA GLY A 128 1.04 6.39 -3.00
C GLY A 128 2.27 6.98 -3.67
N VAL A 129 2.14 7.26 -4.94
CA VAL A 129 3.18 7.84 -5.80
C VAL A 129 2.57 9.01 -6.55
N GLU A 130 3.27 10.13 -6.55
CA GLU A 130 2.84 11.35 -7.24
C GLU A 130 4.01 11.92 -8.05
N VAL A 131 3.76 12.20 -9.33
CA VAL A 131 4.73 12.85 -10.22
C VAL A 131 4.16 14.17 -10.68
N PHE A 132 4.97 15.20 -10.62
CA PHE A 132 4.61 16.56 -11.00
C PHE A 132 5.55 17.10 -12.08
N GLY A 133 5.01 17.95 -12.97
CA GLY A 133 5.78 18.70 -13.95
C GLY A 133 6.05 17.94 -15.26
N ILE A 134 5.55 16.70 -15.42
CA ILE A 134 5.72 15.90 -16.63
C ILE A 134 4.33 15.68 -17.27
N ALA A 135 4.14 16.22 -18.47
CA ALA A 135 2.86 16.18 -19.16
C ALA A 135 2.71 15.00 -20.13
N THR A 136 3.81 14.34 -20.48
CA THR A 136 3.87 13.34 -21.54
C THR A 136 3.47 11.94 -21.08
N PRO A 137 3.01 11.05 -22.00
CA PRO A 137 2.50 9.71 -21.64
C PRO A 137 3.58 8.74 -21.15
N GLU A 138 4.86 9.06 -21.34
CA GLU A 138 5.98 8.23 -20.86
C GLU A 138 5.95 8.05 -19.34
N ILE A 139 5.57 9.10 -18.60
CA ILE A 139 5.49 8.98 -17.14
C ILE A 139 4.27 8.17 -16.69
N ASP A 140 3.15 8.25 -17.42
CA ASP A 140 2.00 7.38 -17.18
C ASP A 140 2.39 5.91 -17.36
N ALA A 141 3.12 5.61 -18.45
CA ALA A 141 3.66 4.28 -18.70
C ALA A 141 4.65 3.82 -17.62
N GLU A 142 5.57 4.70 -17.18
CA GLU A 142 6.53 4.40 -16.12
C GLU A 142 5.83 3.96 -14.83
N LEU A 143 4.77 4.68 -14.41
CA LEU A 143 4.00 4.34 -13.21
C LEU A 143 3.34 2.96 -13.31
N ILE A 144 2.77 2.62 -14.47
CA ILE A 144 2.15 1.32 -14.72
C ILE A 144 3.21 0.21 -14.74
N ILE A 145 4.34 0.42 -15.42
CA ILE A 145 5.46 -0.53 -15.49
C ILE A 145 6.07 -0.76 -14.10
N LEU A 146 6.22 0.30 -13.31
CA LEU A 146 6.70 0.23 -11.92
C LEU A 146 5.77 -0.64 -11.06
N THR A 147 4.46 -0.46 -11.16
CA THR A 147 3.49 -1.29 -10.44
C THR A 147 3.53 -2.74 -10.90
N ALA A 148 3.62 -3.01 -12.22
CA ALA A 148 3.77 -4.36 -12.74
C ALA A 148 5.04 -5.07 -12.22
N ARG A 149 6.15 -4.33 -12.10
CA ARG A 149 7.40 -4.84 -11.49
C ARG A 149 7.20 -5.18 -10.00
N LEU A 150 6.43 -4.36 -9.29
CA LEU A 150 6.11 -4.62 -7.87
C LEU A 150 5.26 -5.90 -7.73
N TRP A 151 4.25 -6.10 -8.59
CA TRP A 151 3.45 -7.34 -8.56
C TRP A 151 4.30 -8.58 -8.77
N LYS A 152 5.26 -8.52 -9.68
CA LYS A 152 6.22 -9.61 -9.90
C LYS A 152 7.12 -9.83 -8.68
N ALA A 153 7.61 -8.78 -8.03
CA ALA A 153 8.42 -8.90 -6.82
C ALA A 153 7.63 -9.49 -5.64
N LEU A 154 6.33 -9.21 -5.57
CA LEU A 154 5.42 -9.78 -4.57
C LEU A 154 4.91 -11.19 -4.96
N GLY A 155 5.18 -11.67 -6.18
CA GLY A 155 4.70 -12.97 -6.66
C GLY A 155 3.19 -13.05 -6.87
N ILE A 156 2.56 -11.95 -7.28
CA ILE A 156 1.11 -11.83 -7.52
C ILE A 156 0.78 -11.35 -8.94
N ASP A 157 1.77 -11.30 -9.82
CA ASP A 157 1.63 -10.77 -11.20
C ASP A 157 0.63 -11.56 -12.07
N GLN A 158 0.40 -12.83 -11.75
CA GLN A 158 -0.59 -13.67 -12.45
C GLN A 158 -2.01 -13.53 -11.89
N ASP A 159 -2.17 -12.89 -10.73
CA ASP A 159 -3.42 -12.77 -9.99
C ASP A 159 -4.02 -11.36 -10.06
N VAL A 160 -3.38 -10.47 -10.80
CA VAL A 160 -3.83 -9.10 -11.06
C VAL A 160 -3.89 -8.81 -12.55
N SER A 161 -4.88 -8.05 -12.97
CA SER A 161 -5.04 -7.57 -14.35
C SER A 161 -5.13 -6.06 -14.38
N LEU A 162 -4.56 -5.45 -15.43
CA LEU A 162 -4.59 -4.02 -15.65
C LEU A 162 -5.82 -3.63 -16.46
N GLN A 163 -6.62 -2.73 -15.92
CA GLN A 163 -7.66 -2.02 -16.65
C GLN A 163 -7.21 -0.59 -16.92
N LEU A 164 -7.42 -0.11 -18.13
CA LEU A 164 -6.95 1.17 -18.62
C LEU A 164 -8.08 1.90 -19.33
N ASN A 165 -8.17 3.22 -19.16
CA ASN A 165 -9.08 4.09 -19.88
C ASN A 165 -8.50 5.50 -20.00
N SER A 166 -9.07 6.31 -20.89
CA SER A 166 -8.88 7.76 -20.93
C SER A 166 -10.20 8.45 -20.71
N ILE A 167 -10.24 9.38 -19.77
CA ILE A 167 -11.41 10.22 -19.51
C ILE A 167 -11.31 11.59 -20.17
N GLY A 168 -10.29 11.81 -21.00
CA GLY A 168 -10.11 13.00 -21.82
C GLY A 168 -9.86 14.29 -21.06
N SER A 169 -9.92 15.39 -21.78
CA SER A 169 -9.90 16.75 -21.22
C SER A 169 -11.23 17.08 -20.52
N LEU A 170 -11.26 18.21 -19.83
CA LEU A 170 -12.49 18.73 -19.21
C LEU A 170 -13.60 18.97 -20.25
N GLU A 171 -13.24 19.45 -21.45
CA GLU A 171 -14.18 19.71 -22.54
C GLU A 171 -14.71 18.40 -23.14
N ALA A 172 -13.84 17.44 -23.45
CA ALA A 172 -14.23 16.11 -23.92
C ALA A 172 -15.18 15.42 -22.93
N ARG A 173 -14.86 15.52 -21.62
CA ARG A 173 -15.69 14.98 -20.55
C ARG A 173 -17.05 15.67 -20.43
N ALA A 174 -17.12 17.00 -20.64
CA ALA A 174 -18.39 17.73 -20.64
C ALA A 174 -19.30 17.30 -21.80
N ASN A 175 -18.73 17.13 -23.00
CA ASN A 175 -19.44 16.64 -24.17
C ASN A 175 -19.98 15.23 -23.97
N TYR A 176 -19.13 14.33 -23.45
CA TYR A 176 -19.53 12.97 -23.12
C TYR A 176 -20.62 12.92 -22.03
N ARG A 177 -20.49 13.76 -20.99
CA ARG A 177 -21.49 13.87 -19.91
C ARG A 177 -22.87 14.17 -20.47
N SER A 178 -22.96 15.10 -21.40
CA SER A 178 -24.23 15.46 -22.03
C SER A 178 -24.85 14.29 -22.81
N ALA A 179 -24.05 13.55 -23.56
CA ALA A 179 -24.51 12.37 -24.30
C ALA A 179 -24.91 11.22 -23.32
N LEU A 180 -24.14 11.01 -22.28
CA LEU A 180 -24.44 9.98 -21.26
C LEU A 180 -25.73 10.31 -20.52
N VAL A 181 -25.97 11.56 -20.12
CA VAL A 181 -27.20 11.99 -19.45
C VAL A 181 -28.38 11.77 -20.38
N ALA A 182 -28.34 12.21 -21.63
CA ALA A 182 -29.40 12.00 -22.59
C ALA A 182 -29.73 10.51 -22.83
N PHE A 183 -28.72 9.65 -22.81
CA PHE A 183 -28.90 8.20 -22.87
C PHE A 183 -29.59 7.67 -21.61
N LEU A 184 -29.11 8.04 -20.42
CA LEU A 184 -29.58 7.55 -19.12
C LEU A 184 -30.98 8.07 -18.77
N GLU A 185 -31.39 9.24 -19.25
CA GLU A 185 -32.75 9.79 -19.07
C GLU A 185 -33.83 8.85 -19.62
N ASN A 186 -33.53 8.06 -20.64
CA ASN A 186 -34.43 7.05 -21.19
C ASN A 186 -34.52 5.76 -20.35
N HIS A 187 -33.73 5.62 -19.28
CA HIS A 187 -33.63 4.42 -18.46
C HIS A 187 -33.79 4.70 -16.95
N GLN A 188 -34.43 5.82 -16.60
CA GLN A 188 -34.62 6.23 -15.20
C GLN A 188 -35.49 5.26 -14.39
N ASP A 189 -36.35 4.48 -15.06
CA ASP A 189 -37.17 3.42 -14.47
C ASP A 189 -36.33 2.27 -13.87
N LEU A 190 -35.11 2.07 -14.32
CA LEU A 190 -34.16 1.08 -13.79
C LEU A 190 -33.30 1.61 -12.64
N MET A 191 -33.37 2.92 -12.34
CA MET A 191 -32.51 3.59 -11.37
C MET A 191 -33.12 3.61 -9.99
N SER A 192 -32.29 3.34 -8.98
CA SER A 192 -32.57 3.67 -7.60
C SER A 192 -32.60 5.19 -7.38
N GLU A 193 -33.18 5.66 -6.28
CA GLU A 193 -33.20 7.09 -5.94
C GLU A 193 -31.77 7.67 -5.81
N GLU A 194 -30.83 6.90 -5.30
CA GLU A 194 -29.42 7.30 -5.21
C GLU A 194 -28.80 7.46 -6.61
N GLU A 195 -29.11 6.57 -7.56
CA GLU A 195 -28.62 6.66 -8.95
C GLU A 195 -29.26 7.83 -9.69
N LYS A 196 -30.53 8.15 -9.43
CA LYS A 196 -31.17 9.37 -9.97
C LYS A 196 -30.51 10.65 -9.44
N GLU A 197 -30.16 10.66 -8.15
CA GLU A 197 -29.42 11.77 -7.57
C GLU A 197 -28.01 11.91 -8.20
N ARG A 198 -27.33 10.78 -8.43
CA ARG A 198 -26.03 10.73 -9.13
C ARG A 198 -26.15 11.20 -10.60
N LEU A 199 -27.24 10.88 -11.28
CA LEU A 199 -27.47 11.34 -12.65
C LEU A 199 -27.43 12.87 -12.77
N VAL A 200 -27.94 13.57 -11.76
CA VAL A 200 -27.94 15.03 -11.71
C VAL A 200 -26.58 15.58 -11.28
N LYS A 201 -26.01 15.03 -10.20
CA LYS A 201 -24.78 15.58 -9.57
C LYS A 201 -23.50 15.13 -10.27
N ASN A 202 -23.38 13.84 -10.56
CA ASN A 202 -22.16 13.25 -11.15
C ASN A 202 -22.52 11.99 -11.98
N PRO A 203 -23.04 12.15 -13.22
CA PRO A 203 -23.53 11.02 -14.01
C PRO A 203 -22.44 10.00 -14.38
N LEU A 204 -21.17 10.41 -14.47
CA LEU A 204 -20.06 9.49 -14.72
C LEU A 204 -19.95 8.37 -13.66
N ARG A 205 -20.40 8.62 -12.43
CA ARG A 205 -20.42 7.63 -11.34
C ARG A 205 -21.45 6.52 -11.56
N ILE A 206 -22.40 6.70 -12.47
CA ILE A 206 -23.36 5.66 -12.82
C ILE A 206 -22.68 4.53 -13.59
N LEU A 207 -21.57 4.82 -14.30
CA LEU A 207 -20.80 3.79 -15.02
C LEU A 207 -20.25 2.70 -14.09
N ASP A 208 -20.00 3.02 -12.81
CA ASP A 208 -19.52 2.10 -11.76
C ASP A 208 -20.68 1.57 -10.89
N THR A 209 -21.92 1.56 -11.38
CA THR A 209 -23.07 1.03 -10.62
C THR A 209 -22.96 -0.47 -10.41
N LYS A 210 -23.47 -0.95 -9.28
CA LYS A 210 -23.65 -2.38 -8.98
C LYS A 210 -25.05 -2.92 -9.30
N ASN A 211 -25.93 -2.06 -9.82
CA ASN A 211 -27.26 -2.43 -10.26
C ASN A 211 -27.16 -3.18 -11.59
N GLN A 212 -27.41 -4.49 -11.58
CA GLN A 212 -27.24 -5.36 -12.75
C GLN A 212 -28.10 -4.92 -13.94
N ALA A 213 -29.35 -4.53 -13.71
CA ALA A 213 -30.23 -4.10 -14.78
C ALA A 213 -29.71 -2.85 -15.50
N LEU A 214 -29.07 -1.96 -14.73
CA LEU A 214 -28.46 -0.76 -15.30
C LEU A 214 -27.10 -1.06 -15.96
N GLN A 215 -26.33 -2.02 -15.46
CA GLN A 215 -25.10 -2.49 -16.10
C GLN A 215 -25.35 -3.06 -17.50
N ASP A 216 -26.43 -3.84 -17.65
CA ASP A 216 -26.83 -4.44 -18.94
C ASP A 216 -27.16 -3.35 -19.98
N VAL A 217 -27.78 -2.26 -19.54
CA VAL A 217 -28.09 -1.10 -20.39
C VAL A 217 -26.84 -0.30 -20.72
N LEU A 218 -25.93 -0.15 -19.77
CA LEU A 218 -24.67 0.60 -19.96
C LEU A 218 -23.74 -0.01 -21.01
N ASP A 219 -23.92 -1.26 -21.41
CA ASP A 219 -23.18 -1.85 -22.54
C ASP A 219 -23.51 -1.16 -23.88
N GLY A 220 -24.74 -0.59 -24.01
CA GLY A 220 -25.16 0.22 -25.15
C GLY A 220 -24.95 1.72 -24.99
N ALA A 221 -24.37 2.19 -23.88
CA ALA A 221 -24.14 3.60 -23.61
C ALA A 221 -23.04 4.18 -24.52
N PRO A 222 -23.06 5.51 -24.80
CA PRO A 222 -21.95 6.18 -25.42
C PRO A 222 -20.64 5.87 -24.70
N LYS A 223 -19.56 5.66 -25.45
CA LYS A 223 -18.22 5.39 -24.88
C LYS A 223 -17.43 6.69 -24.81
N LEU A 224 -16.80 6.96 -23.68
CA LEU A 224 -16.02 8.18 -23.47
C LEU A 224 -14.87 8.31 -24.49
N LEU A 225 -14.27 7.20 -24.90
CA LEU A 225 -13.21 7.17 -25.91
C LEU A 225 -13.62 7.76 -27.27
N ASP A 226 -14.92 7.73 -27.60
CA ASP A 226 -15.44 8.30 -28.85
C ASP A 226 -15.54 9.84 -28.80
N TYR A 227 -15.45 10.43 -27.62
CA TYR A 227 -15.54 11.86 -27.33
C TYR A 227 -14.19 12.53 -27.06
N LEU A 228 -13.10 11.75 -27.07
CA LEU A 228 -11.76 12.29 -26.81
C LEU A 228 -11.39 13.36 -27.85
N ASP A 229 -10.83 14.45 -27.36
CA ASP A 229 -10.11 15.40 -28.22
C ASP A 229 -8.82 14.74 -28.78
N ASP A 230 -8.26 15.35 -29.83
CA ASP A 230 -7.13 14.77 -30.55
C ASP A 230 -5.89 14.61 -29.66
N GLU A 231 -5.63 15.58 -28.77
CA GLU A 231 -4.51 15.49 -27.82
C GLU A 231 -4.68 14.32 -26.87
N SER A 232 -5.85 14.16 -26.27
CA SER A 232 -6.14 13.04 -25.34
C SER A 232 -6.11 11.69 -26.05
N ARG A 233 -6.55 11.64 -27.32
CA ARG A 233 -6.49 10.41 -28.12
C ARG A 233 -5.06 10.03 -28.45
N GLU A 234 -4.23 10.99 -28.87
CA GLU A 234 -2.82 10.76 -29.16
C GLU A 234 -2.05 10.35 -27.92
N HIS A 235 -2.25 11.04 -26.77
CA HIS A 235 -1.67 10.70 -25.49
C HIS A 235 -1.98 9.25 -25.11
N PHE A 236 -3.25 8.84 -25.22
CA PHE A 236 -3.68 7.48 -24.88
C PHE A 236 -3.10 6.42 -25.82
N ALA A 237 -3.05 6.72 -27.12
CA ALA A 237 -2.45 5.83 -28.12
C ALA A 237 -0.93 5.63 -27.87
N GLN A 238 -0.21 6.70 -27.54
CA GLN A 238 1.21 6.63 -27.21
C GLN A 238 1.43 5.82 -25.92
N LEU A 239 0.62 6.03 -24.87
CA LEU A 239 0.66 5.21 -23.66
C LEU A 239 0.49 3.73 -23.97
N CYS A 240 -0.54 3.36 -24.72
CA CYS A 240 -0.77 1.97 -25.11
C CYS A 240 0.44 1.39 -25.88
N GLY A 241 0.99 2.15 -26.84
CA GLY A 241 2.18 1.73 -27.59
C GLY A 241 3.43 1.50 -26.72
N LEU A 242 3.61 2.32 -25.67
CA LEU A 242 4.71 2.13 -24.71
C LEU A 242 4.52 0.87 -23.86
N LEU A 243 3.31 0.59 -23.40
CA LEU A 243 2.98 -0.62 -22.64
C LEU A 243 3.16 -1.89 -23.49
N ASP A 244 2.68 -1.85 -24.76
CA ASP A 244 2.85 -2.93 -25.73
C ASP A 244 4.33 -3.23 -26.00
N ALA A 245 5.14 -2.18 -26.16
CA ALA A 245 6.59 -2.31 -26.42
C ALA A 245 7.34 -3.01 -25.30
N VAL A 246 6.87 -2.93 -24.05
CA VAL A 246 7.47 -3.61 -22.87
C VAL A 246 6.71 -4.87 -22.44
N GLY A 247 5.67 -5.26 -23.19
CA GLY A 247 4.93 -6.50 -23.00
C GLY A 247 3.95 -6.49 -21.81
N ILE A 248 3.51 -5.30 -21.36
CA ILE A 248 2.47 -5.17 -20.32
C ILE A 248 1.11 -5.46 -20.97
N GLN A 249 0.40 -6.46 -20.43
CA GLN A 249 -0.96 -6.77 -20.86
C GLN A 249 -1.97 -5.88 -20.14
N TYR A 250 -2.95 -5.37 -20.85
CA TYR A 250 -4.01 -4.53 -20.30
C TYR A 250 -5.34 -4.75 -21.04
N GLU A 251 -6.42 -4.37 -20.38
CA GLU A 251 -7.77 -4.31 -20.95
C GLU A 251 -8.22 -2.85 -21.00
N ILE A 252 -8.72 -2.41 -22.16
CA ILE A 252 -9.36 -1.11 -22.26
C ILE A 252 -10.80 -1.25 -21.74
N ASN A 253 -11.05 -0.63 -20.56
CA ASN A 253 -12.37 -0.63 -19.94
C ASN A 253 -13.05 0.74 -20.08
N PRO A 254 -13.99 0.90 -21.03
CA PRO A 254 -14.65 2.18 -21.28
C PRO A 254 -15.55 2.66 -20.12
N LYS A 255 -15.89 1.78 -19.17
CA LYS A 255 -16.65 2.11 -17.96
C LYS A 255 -15.75 2.51 -16.78
N LEU A 256 -14.43 2.36 -16.93
CA LEU A 256 -13.49 2.71 -15.86
C LEU A 256 -13.48 4.22 -15.62
N VAL A 257 -13.98 4.62 -14.47
CA VAL A 257 -13.91 5.97 -13.92
C VAL A 257 -13.36 5.90 -12.50
N ARG A 258 -12.87 7.02 -11.98
CA ARG A 258 -12.27 7.07 -10.65
C ARG A 258 -13.22 7.65 -9.61
N GLY A 259 -13.01 7.26 -8.35
CA GLY A 259 -13.78 7.69 -7.20
C GLY A 259 -13.58 9.13 -6.76
N LEU A 260 -12.69 9.88 -7.39
CA LEU A 260 -12.29 11.25 -7.05
C LEU A 260 -12.40 12.09 -8.31
N ASP A 261 -12.83 13.32 -8.20
CA ASP A 261 -13.25 14.14 -9.37
C ASP A 261 -12.08 14.85 -10.07
N TYR A 262 -10.89 14.83 -9.49
CA TYR A 262 -9.73 15.56 -10.02
C TYR A 262 -9.06 14.92 -11.24
N TYR A 263 -9.40 13.69 -11.60
CA TYR A 263 -8.74 12.98 -12.71
C TYR A 263 -9.09 13.56 -14.09
N ASN A 264 -8.12 13.47 -15.00
CA ASN A 264 -8.25 13.76 -16.43
C ASN A 264 -7.37 12.80 -17.24
N LYS A 265 -7.57 12.73 -18.57
CA LYS A 265 -6.80 11.86 -19.48
C LYS A 265 -6.70 10.42 -18.96
N THR A 266 -5.49 9.91 -18.70
CA THR A 266 -5.24 8.53 -18.28
C THR A 266 -5.84 8.20 -16.92
N VAL A 267 -6.57 7.08 -16.84
CA VAL A 267 -6.97 6.42 -15.60
C VAL A 267 -6.69 4.92 -15.71
N PHE A 268 -6.27 4.30 -14.61
CA PHE A 268 -5.97 2.87 -14.58
C PHE A 268 -6.29 2.25 -13.23
N GLU A 269 -6.55 0.95 -13.25
CA GLU A 269 -6.71 0.11 -12.05
C GLU A 269 -6.05 -1.25 -12.25
N TRP A 270 -5.37 -1.73 -11.22
CA TRP A 270 -4.99 -3.13 -11.09
C TRP A 270 -6.06 -3.83 -10.26
N VAL A 271 -6.68 -4.84 -10.85
CA VAL A 271 -7.78 -5.57 -10.24
C VAL A 271 -7.47 -7.04 -10.10
N THR A 272 -8.10 -7.68 -9.10
CA THR A 272 -7.98 -9.12 -8.84
C THR A 272 -9.35 -9.73 -8.57
N SER A 273 -9.56 -10.97 -9.00
CA SER A 273 -10.73 -11.77 -8.64
C SER A 273 -10.58 -12.48 -7.28
N ALA A 274 -9.36 -12.63 -6.78
CA ALA A 274 -9.07 -13.38 -5.56
C ALA A 274 -9.63 -12.74 -4.28
N LEU A 275 -9.93 -11.43 -4.28
CA LEU A 275 -10.47 -10.70 -3.15
C LEU A 275 -12.00 -10.39 -3.26
N GLY A 276 -12.70 -11.04 -4.20
CA GLY A 276 -14.13 -10.86 -4.40
C GLY A 276 -14.50 -9.41 -4.74
N ALA A 277 -15.50 -8.84 -4.05
CA ALA A 277 -16.00 -7.48 -4.31
C ALA A 277 -14.99 -6.34 -4.04
N GLN A 278 -13.82 -6.63 -3.45
CA GLN A 278 -12.75 -5.68 -3.17
C GLN A 278 -11.57 -5.85 -4.15
N GLY A 279 -11.88 -6.06 -5.42
CA GLY A 279 -10.92 -6.44 -6.45
C GLY A 279 -9.84 -5.40 -6.77
N THR A 280 -10.07 -4.10 -6.59
CA THR A 280 -9.06 -3.07 -6.90
C THR A 280 -7.96 -3.06 -5.85
N VAL A 281 -6.73 -3.38 -6.22
CA VAL A 281 -5.55 -3.38 -5.34
C VAL A 281 -4.71 -2.11 -5.49
N CYS A 282 -4.69 -1.52 -6.67
CA CYS A 282 -4.00 -0.28 -6.98
C CYS A 282 -4.78 0.49 -8.03
N GLY A 283 -4.79 1.79 -7.95
CA GLY A 283 -5.41 2.59 -8.98
C GLY A 283 -4.93 4.04 -8.98
N GLY A 284 -4.93 4.64 -10.15
CA GLY A 284 -4.40 5.97 -10.36
C GLY A 284 -4.81 6.58 -11.68
N GLY A 285 -4.09 7.61 -12.04
CA GLY A 285 -4.29 8.35 -13.28
C GLY A 285 -3.72 9.76 -13.23
N ARG A 286 -3.99 10.52 -14.27
CA ARG A 286 -3.54 11.89 -14.45
C ARG A 286 -4.53 12.89 -13.83
N TYR A 287 -4.01 13.99 -13.27
CA TYR A 287 -4.81 15.04 -12.59
C TYR A 287 -4.17 16.42 -12.77
N ASP A 288 -3.94 16.82 -14.02
CA ASP A 288 -3.19 18.03 -14.40
C ASP A 288 -3.77 19.35 -13.84
N GLY A 289 -5.06 19.40 -13.50
CA GLY A 289 -5.70 20.59 -12.94
C GLY A 289 -5.62 20.73 -11.41
N LEU A 290 -5.18 19.67 -10.69
CA LEU A 290 -5.29 19.65 -9.23
C LEU A 290 -4.38 20.66 -8.53
N VAL A 291 -3.16 20.85 -9.03
CA VAL A 291 -2.19 21.80 -8.44
C VAL A 291 -2.76 23.23 -8.51
N GLU A 292 -3.31 23.64 -9.66
CA GLU A 292 -3.95 24.96 -9.83
C GLU A 292 -5.21 25.08 -8.97
N GLN A 293 -6.04 24.04 -8.90
CA GLN A 293 -7.24 23.99 -8.05
C GLN A 293 -6.93 24.20 -6.57
N LEU A 294 -5.75 23.76 -6.10
CA LEU A 294 -5.27 23.96 -4.75
C LEU A 294 -4.47 25.24 -4.54
N GLY A 295 -4.38 26.10 -5.55
CA GLY A 295 -3.79 27.44 -5.48
C GLY A 295 -2.32 27.51 -5.88
N GLY A 296 -1.78 26.44 -6.49
CA GLY A 296 -0.46 26.45 -7.12
C GLY A 296 -0.47 26.96 -8.56
N HIS A 297 0.69 27.02 -9.20
CA HIS A 297 0.78 27.24 -10.64
C HIS A 297 0.32 25.99 -11.40
N ALA A 298 -0.26 26.19 -12.59
CA ALA A 298 -0.65 25.09 -13.46
C ALA A 298 0.53 24.13 -13.67
N THR A 299 0.38 22.89 -13.21
CA THR A 299 1.44 21.89 -13.20
C THR A 299 0.82 20.52 -13.44
N SER A 300 1.33 19.80 -14.43
CA SER A 300 0.86 18.44 -14.71
C SER A 300 1.11 17.53 -13.52
N GLY A 301 0.16 16.64 -13.26
CA GLY A 301 0.24 15.67 -12.18
C GLY A 301 -0.30 14.31 -12.60
N VAL A 302 0.38 13.26 -12.17
CA VAL A 302 -0.04 11.87 -12.36
C VAL A 302 0.44 11.03 -11.18
N GLY A 303 -0.39 10.09 -10.75
CA GLY A 303 -0.02 9.27 -9.61
C GLY A 303 -0.91 8.05 -9.44
N PHE A 304 -0.61 7.26 -8.43
CA PHE A 304 -1.45 6.13 -8.02
C PHE A 304 -1.38 5.92 -6.50
N ALA A 305 -2.36 5.21 -5.99
CA ALA A 305 -2.32 4.70 -4.63
C ALA A 305 -2.70 3.22 -4.61
N MET A 306 -2.06 2.45 -3.71
CA MET A 306 -2.36 1.06 -3.45
C MET A 306 -2.69 0.86 -1.97
N GLY A 307 -3.70 0.02 -1.69
CA GLY A 307 -4.09 -0.34 -0.32
C GLY A 307 -3.22 -1.48 0.20
N LEU A 308 -2.43 -1.23 1.26
CA LEU A 308 -1.51 -2.24 1.80
C LEU A 308 -2.25 -3.44 2.40
N GLU A 309 -3.38 -3.24 3.06
CA GLU A 309 -4.22 -4.33 3.58
C GLU A 309 -4.69 -5.27 2.48
N ARG A 310 -5.06 -4.71 1.31
CA ARG A 310 -5.46 -5.53 0.16
C ARG A 310 -4.29 -6.29 -0.44
N LEU A 311 -3.11 -5.67 -0.52
CA LEU A 311 -1.89 -6.36 -0.95
C LEU A 311 -1.51 -7.48 0.01
N VAL A 312 -1.54 -7.23 1.34
CA VAL A 312 -1.30 -8.27 2.35
C VAL A 312 -2.25 -9.43 2.18
N LEU A 313 -3.56 -9.16 2.06
CA LEU A 313 -4.57 -10.21 1.85
C LEU A 313 -4.36 -10.98 0.55
N LEU A 314 -4.04 -10.31 -0.54
CA LEU A 314 -3.79 -10.95 -1.83
C LEU A 314 -2.55 -11.83 -1.79
N VAL A 315 -1.45 -11.31 -1.24
CA VAL A 315 -0.20 -12.06 -1.09
C VAL A 315 -0.42 -13.30 -0.21
N GLN A 316 -1.16 -13.21 0.90
CA GLN A 316 -1.50 -14.36 1.75
C GLN A 316 -2.33 -15.41 1.01
N GLU A 317 -3.22 -14.98 0.13
CA GLU A 317 -4.11 -15.88 -0.61
C GLU A 317 -3.35 -16.66 -1.70
N VAL A 318 -2.50 -15.98 -2.47
CA VAL A 318 -1.92 -16.53 -3.70
C VAL A 318 -0.45 -16.89 -3.58
N ASN A 319 0.37 -16.13 -2.86
CA ASN A 319 1.80 -16.40 -2.72
C ASN A 319 2.11 -17.19 -1.43
N LYS A 320 2.13 -18.50 -1.54
CA LYS A 320 2.46 -19.42 -0.42
C LYS A 320 3.96 -19.63 -0.20
N SER A 321 4.79 -19.00 -1.02
CA SER A 321 6.26 -19.12 -0.96
C SER A 321 6.94 -18.05 -0.11
N ILE A 322 6.15 -17.19 0.58
CA ILE A 322 6.71 -16.15 1.43
C ILE A 322 7.46 -16.84 2.58
N PRO A 323 8.75 -16.53 2.78
CA PRO A 323 9.47 -17.04 3.93
C PRO A 323 8.75 -16.57 5.19
N ALA A 324 8.28 -17.49 6.01
CA ALA A 324 7.92 -17.17 7.38
C ALA A 324 9.23 -16.75 8.06
N LYS A 325 9.57 -15.45 8.00
CA LYS A 325 10.75 -14.95 8.70
C LYS A 325 10.49 -15.14 10.20
N SER A 326 11.29 -15.99 10.84
CA SER A 326 11.30 -16.08 12.28
C SER A 326 11.54 -14.69 12.88
N ALA A 327 10.80 -14.33 13.91
CA ALA A 327 11.04 -13.08 14.62
C ALA A 327 12.40 -13.11 15.36
N VAL A 328 12.98 -14.30 15.56
CA VAL A 328 14.24 -14.53 16.26
C VAL A 328 15.06 -15.56 15.47
N ASP A 329 16.29 -15.22 15.13
CA ASP A 329 17.20 -16.14 14.45
C ASP A 329 17.97 -16.98 15.46
N ILE A 330 18.45 -16.33 16.55
CA ILE A 330 19.29 -16.93 17.58
C ILE A 330 18.67 -16.69 18.96
N TYR A 331 18.60 -17.74 19.78
CA TYR A 331 18.15 -17.64 21.16
C TYR A 331 19.26 -18.11 22.11
N VAL A 332 19.76 -17.25 23.01
CA VAL A 332 20.81 -17.56 23.97
C VAL A 332 20.18 -18.01 25.26
N VAL A 333 20.51 -19.24 25.68
CA VAL A 333 20.11 -19.85 26.96
C VAL A 333 21.33 -20.12 27.84
N TYR A 334 21.18 -19.95 29.14
CA TYR A 334 22.30 -20.15 30.10
C TYR A 334 21.82 -20.58 31.44
N GLN A 335 22.64 -21.37 32.14
CA GLN A 335 22.37 -21.82 33.51
C GLN A 335 23.66 -22.16 34.26
N GLY A 336 23.77 -21.69 35.49
CA GLY A 336 24.90 -21.93 36.38
C GLY A 336 25.60 -20.65 36.83
N GLU A 337 26.55 -20.78 37.71
CA GLU A 337 27.32 -19.67 38.25
C GLU A 337 28.25 -19.06 37.17
N GLY A 338 28.33 -17.73 37.10
CA GLY A 338 29.14 -17.02 36.11
C GLY A 338 28.59 -16.97 34.69
N THR A 339 27.59 -17.79 34.33
CA THR A 339 27.07 -17.90 32.97
C THR A 339 26.30 -16.67 32.52
N THR A 340 25.67 -15.92 33.42
CA THR A 340 24.88 -14.72 33.07
C THR A 340 25.72 -13.67 32.36
N LEU A 341 26.89 -13.34 32.91
CA LEU A 341 27.78 -12.33 32.31
C LEU A 341 28.27 -12.77 30.94
N ALA A 342 28.70 -14.03 30.82
CA ALA A 342 29.16 -14.62 29.58
C ALA A 342 28.05 -14.61 28.52
N ALA A 343 26.81 -14.93 28.89
CA ALA A 343 25.66 -14.91 27.98
C ALA A 343 25.34 -13.51 27.48
N PHE A 344 25.43 -12.48 28.33
CA PHE A 344 25.27 -11.08 27.91
C PHE A 344 26.37 -10.64 26.91
N GLN A 345 27.63 -10.96 27.25
CA GLN A 345 28.77 -10.65 26.37
C GLN A 345 28.62 -11.35 25.01
N LEU A 346 28.24 -12.62 25.00
CA LEU A 346 28.00 -13.39 23.79
C LEU A 346 26.88 -12.78 22.92
N ALA A 347 25.75 -12.45 23.53
CA ALA A 347 24.62 -11.86 22.83
C ALA A 347 24.99 -10.51 22.20
N GLU A 348 25.73 -9.64 22.92
CA GLU A 348 26.17 -8.35 22.40
C GLU A 348 27.24 -8.50 21.31
N LYS A 349 28.15 -9.49 21.42
CA LYS A 349 29.10 -9.81 20.35
C LYS A 349 28.35 -10.21 19.07
N LEU A 350 27.36 -11.10 19.16
CA LEU A 350 26.55 -11.50 18.02
C LEU A 350 25.79 -10.33 17.38
N ARG A 351 25.15 -9.48 18.19
CA ARG A 351 24.44 -8.29 17.70
C ARG A 351 25.34 -7.30 17.00
N SER A 352 26.60 -7.16 17.47
CA SER A 352 27.58 -6.27 16.89
C SER A 352 28.18 -6.80 15.56
N GLU A 353 28.51 -8.09 15.53
CA GLU A 353 29.18 -8.73 14.41
C GLU A 353 28.19 -9.21 13.33
N LEU A 354 26.94 -9.50 13.71
CA LEU A 354 25.87 -10.02 12.85
C LEU A 354 24.60 -9.19 12.98
N PRO A 355 24.62 -7.88 12.68
CA PRO A 355 23.48 -6.97 12.91
C PRO A 355 22.23 -7.28 12.08
N HIS A 356 22.35 -8.14 11.06
CA HIS A 356 21.25 -8.61 10.23
C HIS A 356 20.50 -9.78 10.84
N LEU A 357 21.05 -10.44 11.88
CA LEU A 357 20.43 -11.54 12.61
C LEU A 357 19.82 -11.06 13.94
N SER A 358 18.60 -11.50 14.22
CA SER A 358 17.96 -11.20 15.49
C SER A 358 18.43 -12.16 16.59
N THR A 359 19.13 -11.64 17.59
CA THR A 359 19.61 -12.41 18.74
C THR A 359 18.82 -12.06 19.99
N MET A 360 18.10 -13.04 20.54
CA MET A 360 17.37 -12.92 21.81
C MET A 360 18.13 -13.60 22.95
N LEU A 361 18.36 -12.86 24.02
CA LEU A 361 18.91 -13.39 25.26
C LEU A 361 17.77 -13.75 26.23
N HIS A 362 17.86 -14.90 26.85
CA HIS A 362 16.91 -15.30 27.91
C HIS A 362 17.08 -14.43 29.15
N CYS A 363 16.07 -13.68 29.55
CA CYS A 363 16.14 -12.73 30.68
C CYS A 363 15.24 -13.09 31.88
N SER A 364 14.59 -14.26 31.90
CA SER A 364 13.55 -14.55 32.90
C SER A 364 13.90 -15.69 33.88
N GLY A 365 15.17 -16.08 33.96
CA GLY A 365 15.65 -17.12 34.84
C GLY A 365 15.00 -18.50 34.60
N GLY A 366 15.28 -19.44 35.48
CA GLY A 366 14.78 -20.81 35.41
C GLY A 366 15.80 -21.78 34.80
N ASN A 367 15.50 -23.07 34.89
CA ASN A 367 16.35 -24.13 34.35
C ASN A 367 16.32 -24.21 32.83
N PHE A 368 17.25 -24.92 32.23
CA PHE A 368 17.34 -25.12 30.78
C PHE A 368 16.03 -25.60 30.15
N LYS A 369 15.30 -26.52 30.77
CA LYS A 369 14.02 -27.01 30.27
C LYS A 369 13.01 -25.86 30.01
N LYS A 370 12.92 -24.91 30.95
CA LYS A 370 12.03 -23.74 30.84
C LYS A 370 12.54 -22.76 29.78
N GLN A 371 13.85 -22.58 29.68
CA GLN A 371 14.48 -21.69 28.72
C GLN A 371 14.32 -22.23 27.30
N PHE A 372 14.58 -23.51 27.05
CA PHE A 372 14.39 -24.17 25.76
C PHE A 372 12.92 -24.09 25.29
N ARG A 373 11.97 -24.34 26.20
CA ARG A 373 10.54 -24.17 25.85
C ARG A 373 10.21 -22.76 25.33
N ARG A 374 10.91 -21.74 25.80
CA ARG A 374 10.76 -20.37 25.33
C ARG A 374 11.50 -20.13 24.02
N ALA A 375 12.70 -20.71 23.89
CA ALA A 375 13.43 -20.69 22.61
C ALA A 375 12.61 -21.33 21.49
N ASP A 376 12.05 -22.51 21.71
CA ASP A 376 11.16 -23.19 20.77
C ASP A 376 9.94 -22.30 20.41
N LYS A 377 9.30 -21.69 21.42
CA LYS A 377 8.13 -20.83 21.21
C LYS A 377 8.48 -19.53 20.46
N SER A 378 9.73 -19.07 20.53
CA SER A 378 10.17 -17.88 19.78
C SER A 378 10.32 -18.13 18.28
N GLY A 379 10.36 -19.40 17.85
CA GLY A 379 10.64 -19.79 16.47
C GLY A 379 12.10 -19.60 16.07
N ALA A 380 13.02 -19.46 17.03
CA ALA A 380 14.44 -19.32 16.73
C ALA A 380 14.98 -20.52 15.96
N THR A 381 15.87 -20.25 15.01
CA THR A 381 16.56 -21.30 14.25
C THR A 381 17.63 -21.99 15.07
N LEU A 382 18.40 -21.19 15.82
CA LEU A 382 19.49 -21.68 16.66
C LEU A 382 19.27 -21.34 18.15
N ALA A 383 19.60 -22.27 19.03
CA ALA A 383 19.83 -21.99 20.44
C ALA A 383 21.33 -22.07 20.74
N LEU A 384 21.87 -21.05 21.39
CA LEU A 384 23.21 -21.02 21.91
C LEU A 384 23.15 -21.29 23.44
N VAL A 385 23.85 -22.34 23.88
CA VAL A 385 23.73 -22.83 25.25
C VAL A 385 25.03 -22.60 25.99
N LEU A 386 24.94 -21.95 27.13
CA LEU A 386 26.04 -21.71 28.05
C LEU A 386 25.75 -22.33 29.40
N GLY A 387 26.44 -23.40 29.73
CA GLY A 387 26.58 -23.93 31.10
C GLY A 387 27.90 -23.48 31.71
N GLU A 388 28.13 -23.87 32.96
CA GLU A 388 29.38 -23.55 33.70
C GLU A 388 30.61 -24.11 32.98
N SER A 389 30.52 -25.35 32.45
CA SER A 389 31.59 -26.01 31.71
C SER A 389 31.94 -25.28 30.42
N GLU A 390 30.93 -24.83 29.70
CA GLU A 390 31.12 -24.09 28.44
C GLU A 390 31.83 -22.77 28.71
N VAL A 391 31.41 -22.02 29.72
CA VAL A 391 32.05 -20.75 30.11
C VAL A 391 33.49 -20.94 30.55
N GLN A 392 33.78 -21.99 31.36
CA GLN A 392 35.15 -22.28 31.82
C GLN A 392 36.09 -22.65 30.67
N ASN A 393 35.58 -23.32 29.64
CA ASN A 393 36.36 -23.76 28.50
C ASN A 393 36.34 -22.78 27.31
N ASN A 394 35.75 -21.60 27.45
CA ASN A 394 35.51 -20.62 26.35
C ASN A 394 34.77 -21.24 25.18
N GLN A 395 33.74 -22.04 25.44
CA GLN A 395 32.95 -22.77 24.48
C GLN A 395 31.47 -22.39 24.57
N VAL A 396 30.70 -22.71 23.53
CA VAL A 396 29.24 -22.59 23.46
C VAL A 396 28.69 -23.80 22.71
N VAL A 397 27.57 -24.35 23.19
CA VAL A 397 26.88 -25.41 22.44
C VAL A 397 25.87 -24.73 21.49
N VAL A 398 25.99 -25.03 20.21
CA VAL A 398 25.08 -24.60 19.14
C VAL A 398 24.09 -25.74 18.90
N LYS A 399 22.80 -25.46 19.06
CA LYS A 399 21.72 -26.40 18.83
C LYS A 399 20.73 -25.86 17.83
N HIS A 400 20.45 -26.63 16.78
CA HIS A 400 19.35 -26.32 15.86
C HIS A 400 18.01 -26.63 16.54
N LEU A 401 17.07 -25.65 16.49
CA LEU A 401 15.72 -25.83 17.03
C LEU A 401 14.73 -26.28 15.95
N LEU A 402 15.09 -26.07 14.69
CA LEU A 402 14.31 -26.47 13.53
C LEU A 402 15.10 -27.59 12.80
N GLY A 403 14.56 -28.82 12.76
CA GLY A 403 15.18 -29.96 12.12
C GLY A 403 15.88 -30.94 13.09
N GLU A 404 16.57 -31.95 12.51
CA GLU A 404 17.21 -33.06 13.22
C GLU A 404 18.76 -32.94 13.33
N ALA A 405 19.29 -31.71 13.10
CA ALA A 405 20.75 -31.54 13.16
C ALA A 405 21.29 -31.77 14.57
N GLU A 406 22.42 -32.46 14.66
CA GLU A 406 23.09 -32.72 15.95
C GLU A 406 23.65 -31.40 16.54
N GLN A 407 23.60 -31.29 17.85
CA GLN A 407 24.23 -30.18 18.57
C GLN A 407 25.75 -30.23 18.42
N GLN A 408 26.40 -29.08 18.37
CA GLN A 408 27.84 -28.96 18.22
C GLN A 408 28.38 -28.04 19.31
N THR A 409 29.56 -28.37 19.86
CA THR A 409 30.29 -27.51 20.79
C THR A 409 31.34 -26.74 19.99
N ILE A 410 31.30 -25.42 20.04
CA ILE A 410 32.15 -24.51 19.26
C ILE A 410 32.91 -23.61 20.25
N ASP A 411 34.19 -23.32 19.94
CA ASP A 411 34.90 -22.26 20.64
C ASP A 411 34.29 -20.89 20.34
N VAL A 412 34.12 -20.05 21.37
CA VAL A 412 33.49 -18.73 21.26
C VAL A 412 34.18 -17.83 20.21
N ASP A 413 35.51 -18.06 20.01
CA ASP A 413 36.27 -17.30 18.99
C ASP A 413 35.88 -17.67 17.57
N ASN A 414 35.41 -18.89 17.32
CA ASN A 414 34.99 -19.39 16.01
C ASN A 414 33.48 -19.26 15.78
N LEU A 415 32.70 -18.84 16.80
CA LEU A 415 31.25 -18.83 16.75
C LEU A 415 30.69 -17.94 15.62
N ILE A 416 31.27 -16.75 15.42
CA ILE A 416 30.77 -15.80 14.41
C ILE A 416 30.79 -16.40 13.00
N GLU A 417 31.92 -17.02 12.65
CA GLU A 417 32.07 -17.67 11.33
C GLU A 417 31.17 -18.91 11.21
N HIS A 418 31.02 -19.65 12.31
CA HIS A 418 30.10 -20.78 12.35
C HIS A 418 28.64 -20.34 12.12
N VAL A 419 28.21 -19.28 12.81
CA VAL A 419 26.82 -18.75 12.65
C VAL A 419 26.61 -18.18 11.25
N LYS A 420 27.56 -17.43 10.69
CA LYS A 420 27.47 -16.93 9.29
C LYS A 420 27.24 -18.04 8.26
N ALA A 421 27.81 -19.21 8.50
CA ALA A 421 27.64 -20.37 7.60
C ALA A 421 26.28 -21.04 7.70
N GLN A 422 25.45 -20.68 8.71
CA GLN A 422 24.12 -21.25 8.94
C GLN A 422 22.99 -20.38 8.37
N PHE A 423 23.25 -19.10 8.09
CA PHE A 423 22.31 -18.12 7.54
C PHE A 423 22.80 -17.52 6.21
#